data_96e369f332d522a3fdae2d0534776f6a
#
_entry.id   96e369f332d522a3fdae2d0534776f6a
#
_cell.length_a   1.000
_cell.length_b   1.000
_cell.length_c   1.000
_cell.angle_alpha   90.00
_cell.angle_beta   90.00
_cell.angle_gamma   90.00
#
_symmetry.space_group_name_H-M   'P 1'
#
loop_
_entity.id
_entity.type
_entity.pdbx_description
1 polymer ?
#
loop_
_entity_poly.entity_id
_entity_poly.type
_entity_poly.pdbx_seq_one_letter_code
_entity_poly.pdbx_strand_id
1 'polypeptide(L)'
;MRWALQELEAPTEEPVTLADAKLHLRVDGDEENTWIERAIRAAREFCEETQQRAYVSRRFRMSLERWPCGRIIVMPKPPLQSVEVITYILADGTVETLDPSQYVVDAASEPGTIYLAPGASWPAGQLAPGMPIRVEFTAGYGAAAAVPERVKQAILLLVGHWYENRETVLVGSISRSLEFAVEALLWQDRFWYSGPEG
;
A
#
# COMPACT_ATOMS: atom_id res chain seq x y z
N MET A 1 -3.85 19.90 2.06
CA MET A 1 -5.13 19.22 1.75
C MET A 1 -5.31 18.03 2.69
N ARG A 2 -6.54 17.78 3.22
CA ARG A 2 -6.82 16.56 4.01
C ARG A 2 -7.11 15.41 3.06
N TRP A 3 -6.64 14.23 3.42
CA TRP A 3 -6.87 13.00 2.66
C TRP A 3 -6.91 11.79 3.61
N ALA A 4 -7.48 10.70 3.14
CA ALA A 4 -7.51 9.42 3.83
C ALA A 4 -7.32 8.27 2.83
N LEU A 5 -6.75 7.18 3.30
CA LEU A 5 -6.59 5.95 2.53
C LEU A 5 -7.35 4.83 3.22
N GLN A 6 -8.08 4.06 2.45
CA GLN A 6 -8.81 2.87 2.87
C GLN A 6 -8.40 1.71 1.97
N GLU A 7 -8.02 0.60 2.57
CA GLU A 7 -7.92 -0.68 1.86
C GLU A 7 -9.33 -1.24 1.66
N LEU A 8 -9.69 -1.55 0.42
CA LEU A 8 -11.02 -2.08 0.06
C LEU A 8 -11.03 -3.60 0.07
N GLU A 9 -9.92 -4.20 -0.28
CA GLU A 9 -9.75 -5.65 -0.38
C GLU A 9 -8.40 -6.03 0.22
N ALA A 10 -8.39 -7.07 1.06
CA ALA A 10 -7.15 -7.65 1.57
C ALA A 10 -6.37 -8.35 0.44
N PRO A 11 -5.04 -8.48 0.53
CA PRO A 11 -4.29 -9.26 -0.45
C PRO A 11 -4.75 -10.71 -0.46
N THR A 12 -4.84 -11.29 -1.66
CA THR A 12 -5.32 -12.66 -1.85
C THR A 12 -4.31 -13.73 -1.48
N GLU A 13 -3.03 -13.34 -1.37
CA GLU A 13 -1.91 -14.19 -1.01
C GLU A 13 -0.86 -13.39 -0.26
N GLU A 14 0.06 -14.06 0.40
CA GLU A 14 1.18 -13.42 1.07
C GLU A 14 2.46 -13.49 0.22
N PRO A 15 3.39 -12.51 0.30
CA PRO A 15 4.65 -12.52 -0.45
C PRO A 15 5.55 -13.72 -0.14
N VAL A 16 5.39 -14.29 1.06
CA VAL A 16 6.12 -15.47 1.55
C VAL A 16 5.10 -16.53 1.88
N THR A 17 5.31 -17.74 1.36
CA THR A 17 4.42 -18.87 1.65
C THR A 17 4.69 -19.46 3.04
N LEU A 18 3.69 -20.16 3.59
CA LEU A 18 3.87 -20.94 4.81
C LEU A 18 5.03 -21.95 4.68
N ALA A 19 5.16 -22.59 3.51
CA ALA A 19 6.22 -23.55 3.25
C ALA A 19 7.62 -22.91 3.29
N ASP A 20 7.78 -21.73 2.69
CA ASP A 20 9.06 -21.00 2.71
C ASP A 20 9.42 -20.56 4.13
N ALA A 21 8.43 -20.08 4.89
CA ALA A 21 8.64 -19.70 6.29
C ALA A 21 9.02 -20.90 7.16
N LYS A 22 8.32 -22.05 7.03
CA LYS A 22 8.66 -23.28 7.72
C LYS A 22 10.08 -23.76 7.39
N LEU A 23 10.46 -23.73 6.11
CA LEU A 23 11.82 -24.08 5.68
C LEU A 23 12.86 -23.14 6.33
N HIS A 24 12.60 -21.84 6.37
CA HIS A 24 13.47 -20.85 7.00
C HIS A 24 13.61 -21.10 8.51
N LEU A 25 12.50 -21.43 9.18
CA LEU A 25 12.44 -21.72 10.62
C LEU A 25 12.92 -23.13 10.99
N ARG A 26 13.12 -24.03 10.00
CA ARG A 26 13.42 -25.45 10.20
C ARG A 26 12.33 -26.17 11.02
N VAL A 27 11.06 -25.89 10.71
CA VAL A 27 9.89 -26.48 11.34
C VAL A 27 9.25 -27.48 10.41
N ASP A 28 9.11 -28.74 10.83
CA ASP A 28 8.52 -29.81 10.01
C ASP A 28 7.07 -30.12 10.36
N GLY A 29 6.64 -29.86 11.60
CA GLY A 29 5.27 -30.14 12.07
C GLY A 29 4.26 -29.08 11.65
N ASP A 30 2.95 -29.37 11.83
CA ASP A 30 1.84 -28.48 11.47
C ASP A 30 1.21 -27.75 12.67
N GLU A 31 1.67 -28.05 13.88
CA GLU A 31 1.14 -27.53 15.14
C GLU A 31 1.24 -25.99 15.21
N GLU A 32 2.21 -25.40 14.51
CA GLU A 32 2.50 -23.99 14.57
C GLU A 32 2.06 -23.21 13.30
N ASN A 33 1.44 -23.87 12.33
CA ASN A 33 1.06 -23.26 11.07
C ASN A 33 0.29 -21.96 11.26
N THR A 34 -0.71 -21.96 12.13
CA THR A 34 -1.55 -20.77 12.39
C THR A 34 -0.75 -19.62 12.96
N TRP A 35 0.25 -19.90 13.81
CA TRP A 35 1.11 -18.87 14.37
C TRP A 35 2.02 -18.28 13.27
N ILE A 36 2.64 -19.15 12.46
CA ILE A 36 3.53 -18.76 11.37
C ILE A 36 2.78 -17.91 10.34
N GLU A 37 1.56 -18.29 9.94
CA GLU A 37 0.74 -17.52 9.01
C GLU A 37 0.43 -16.11 9.54
N ARG A 38 0.12 -15.99 10.83
CA ARG A 38 -0.09 -14.69 11.47
C ARG A 38 1.18 -13.86 11.51
N ALA A 39 2.34 -14.49 11.77
CA ALA A 39 3.63 -13.81 11.77
C ALA A 39 4.03 -13.32 10.38
N ILE A 40 3.77 -14.10 9.31
CA ILE A 40 4.00 -13.69 7.91
C ILE A 40 3.17 -12.45 7.61
N ARG A 41 1.88 -12.45 7.94
CA ARG A 41 0.98 -11.31 7.71
C ARG A 41 1.46 -10.07 8.45
N ALA A 42 1.76 -10.19 9.74
CA ALA A 42 2.24 -9.09 10.55
C ALA A 42 3.59 -8.53 10.03
N ALA A 43 4.50 -9.40 9.58
CA ALA A 43 5.77 -9.00 8.99
C ALA A 43 5.57 -8.26 7.66
N ARG A 44 4.66 -8.73 6.80
CA ARG A 44 4.28 -8.01 5.57
C ARG A 44 3.75 -6.62 5.89
N GLU A 45 2.78 -6.52 6.81
CA GLU A 45 2.18 -5.24 7.21
C GLU A 45 3.23 -4.27 7.74
N PHE A 46 4.15 -4.74 8.58
CA PHE A 46 5.27 -3.95 9.08
C PHE A 46 6.18 -3.44 7.95
N CYS A 47 6.55 -4.31 7.01
CA CYS A 47 7.38 -3.93 5.87
C CYS A 47 6.68 -2.94 4.93
N GLU A 48 5.40 -3.16 4.63
CA GLU A 48 4.59 -2.26 3.80
C GLU A 48 4.41 -0.87 4.43
N GLU A 49 4.26 -0.81 5.75
CA GLU A 49 4.19 0.45 6.48
C GLU A 49 5.53 1.17 6.49
N THR A 50 6.62 0.42 6.72
CA THR A 50 7.98 0.96 6.71
C THR A 50 8.36 1.54 5.36
N GLN A 51 8.01 0.88 4.26
CA GLN A 51 8.28 1.35 2.89
C GLN A 51 7.21 2.27 2.33
N GLN A 52 6.02 2.36 2.97
CA GLN A 52 4.82 3.03 2.46
C GLN A 52 4.37 2.51 1.09
N ARG A 53 4.56 1.21 0.82
CA ARG A 53 4.23 0.53 -0.42
C ARG A 53 3.12 -0.50 -0.23
N ALA A 54 2.54 -0.95 -1.34
CA ALA A 54 1.76 -2.18 -1.40
C ALA A 54 2.62 -3.27 -2.07
N TYR A 55 2.62 -4.49 -1.53
CA TYR A 55 3.42 -5.58 -2.12
C TYR A 55 2.59 -6.43 -3.06
N VAL A 56 1.64 -7.19 -2.56
CA VAL A 56 0.69 -7.91 -3.40
C VAL A 56 -0.42 -6.97 -3.82
N SER A 57 -0.79 -7.05 -5.10
CA SER A 57 -1.81 -6.15 -5.67
C SER A 57 -3.15 -6.29 -4.99
N ARG A 58 -3.74 -5.15 -4.66
CA ARG A 58 -5.07 -5.04 -4.09
C ARG A 58 -5.67 -3.66 -4.29
N ARG A 59 -6.95 -3.53 -4.00
CA ARG A 59 -7.70 -2.30 -4.23
C ARG A 59 -7.70 -1.39 -3.02
N PHE A 60 -7.53 -0.11 -3.31
CA PHE A 60 -7.57 0.97 -2.35
C PHE A 60 -8.56 2.06 -2.78
N ARG A 61 -9.01 2.84 -1.81
CA ARG A 61 -9.73 4.10 -2.02
C ARG A 61 -8.97 5.23 -1.33
N MET A 62 -8.53 6.19 -2.12
CA MET A 62 -8.06 7.47 -1.59
C MET A 62 -9.23 8.46 -1.58
N SER A 63 -9.48 9.09 -0.45
CA SER A 63 -10.52 10.12 -0.30
C SER A 63 -9.87 11.48 -0.05
N LEU A 64 -10.34 12.52 -0.75
CA LEU A 64 -9.82 13.88 -0.67
C LEU A 64 -10.93 14.86 -0.25
N GLU A 65 -10.55 15.86 0.55
CA GLU A 65 -11.45 16.93 1.00
C GLU A 65 -11.84 17.90 -0.15
N ARG A 66 -10.92 18.12 -1.08
CA ARG A 66 -11.07 19.04 -2.21
C ARG A 66 -10.18 18.61 -3.38
N TRP A 67 -10.44 19.14 -4.56
CA TRP A 67 -9.52 19.00 -5.68
C TRP A 67 -8.17 19.67 -5.39
N PRO A 68 -7.05 19.13 -5.90
CA PRO A 68 -5.75 19.78 -5.81
C PRO A 68 -5.78 21.17 -6.44
N CYS A 69 -4.97 22.09 -5.92
CA CYS A 69 -4.76 23.40 -6.56
C CYS A 69 -4.03 23.27 -7.91
N GLY A 70 -3.21 22.22 -8.05
CA GLY A 70 -2.50 21.87 -9.28
C GLY A 70 -3.30 20.98 -10.22
N ARG A 71 -2.61 20.48 -11.24
CA ARG A 71 -3.18 19.61 -12.28
C ARG A 71 -2.88 18.14 -12.06
N ILE A 72 -2.40 17.74 -10.87
CA ILE A 72 -1.95 16.39 -10.56
C ILE A 72 -2.57 15.87 -9.27
N ILE A 73 -2.72 14.55 -9.20
CA ILE A 73 -2.95 13.81 -7.96
C ILE A 73 -1.86 12.74 -7.87
N VAL A 74 -1.02 12.83 -6.85
CA VAL A 74 0.01 11.84 -6.56
C VAL A 74 -0.62 10.68 -5.80
N MET A 75 -0.37 9.45 -6.27
CA MET A 75 -1.00 8.25 -5.70
C MET A 75 -0.16 7.64 -4.59
N PRO A 76 -0.78 7.26 -3.46
CA PRO A 76 -0.09 6.55 -2.38
C PRO A 76 0.13 5.07 -2.69
N LYS A 77 0.94 4.40 -1.87
CA LYS A 77 1.17 2.94 -1.91
C LYS A 77 1.67 2.43 -3.27
N PRO A 78 2.77 3.00 -3.82
CA PRO A 78 3.33 2.49 -5.09
C PRO A 78 3.72 0.99 -4.98
N PRO A 79 3.89 0.31 -6.14
CA PRO A 79 3.64 0.81 -7.49
C PRO A 79 2.14 0.86 -7.83
N LEU A 80 1.72 1.93 -8.51
CA LEU A 80 0.36 2.04 -9.05
C LEU A 80 0.20 1.09 -10.23
N GLN A 81 -0.92 0.38 -10.32
CA GLN A 81 -1.24 -0.45 -11.48
C GLN A 81 -2.32 0.19 -12.35
N SER A 82 -3.43 0.59 -11.74
CA SER A 82 -4.56 1.20 -12.45
C SER A 82 -5.35 2.13 -11.54
N VAL A 83 -6.08 3.04 -12.16
CA VAL A 83 -7.14 3.82 -11.52
C VAL A 83 -8.46 3.35 -12.14
N GLU A 84 -9.35 2.80 -11.31
CA GLU A 84 -10.61 2.25 -11.77
C GLU A 84 -11.65 3.33 -12.00
N VAL A 85 -11.81 4.22 -11.01
CA VAL A 85 -12.82 5.27 -11.07
C VAL A 85 -12.43 6.44 -10.14
N ILE A 86 -12.80 7.64 -10.59
CA ILE A 86 -12.76 8.85 -9.77
C ILE A 86 -14.20 9.36 -9.65
N THR A 87 -14.71 9.38 -8.42
CA THR A 87 -16.04 9.90 -8.12
C THR A 87 -15.97 11.11 -7.19
N TYR A 88 -16.99 11.96 -7.24
CA TYR A 88 -17.11 13.08 -6.31
C TYR A 88 -18.57 13.36 -5.97
N ILE A 89 -18.80 13.92 -4.79
CA ILE A 89 -20.13 14.17 -4.24
C ILE A 89 -20.34 15.69 -4.20
N LEU A 90 -21.40 16.16 -4.84
CA LEU A 90 -21.82 17.55 -4.81
C LEU A 90 -22.56 17.89 -3.52
N ALA A 91 -22.71 19.19 -3.23
CA ALA A 91 -23.36 19.68 -2.01
C ALA A 91 -24.83 19.26 -1.88
N ASP A 92 -25.49 18.97 -2.98
CA ASP A 92 -26.87 18.44 -3.02
C ASP A 92 -26.96 16.92 -2.79
N GLY A 93 -25.81 16.25 -2.60
CA GLY A 93 -25.70 14.81 -2.41
C GLY A 93 -25.57 13.99 -3.70
N THR A 94 -25.57 14.63 -4.86
CA THR A 94 -25.39 13.94 -6.15
C THR A 94 -23.98 13.35 -6.23
N VAL A 95 -23.88 12.09 -6.62
CA VAL A 95 -22.60 11.42 -6.89
C VAL A 95 -22.32 11.47 -8.37
N GLU A 96 -21.21 12.09 -8.72
CA GLU A 96 -20.75 12.23 -10.11
C GLU A 96 -19.47 11.42 -10.33
N THR A 97 -19.25 10.99 -11.57
CA THR A 97 -18.00 10.32 -11.99
C THR A 97 -17.21 11.25 -12.90
N LEU A 98 -15.93 11.40 -12.61
CA LEU A 98 -15.02 12.14 -13.49
C LEU A 98 -14.81 11.33 -14.77
N ASP A 99 -15.12 11.94 -15.92
CA ASP A 99 -14.95 11.30 -17.23
C ASP A 99 -13.48 10.90 -17.44
N PRO A 100 -13.18 9.64 -17.80
CA PRO A 100 -11.81 9.19 -18.08
C PRO A 100 -11.05 10.00 -19.12
N SER A 101 -11.76 10.68 -20.03
CA SER A 101 -11.13 11.60 -21.00
C SER A 101 -10.56 12.88 -20.39
N GLN A 102 -10.94 13.22 -19.15
CA GLN A 102 -10.48 14.40 -18.43
C GLN A 102 -9.14 14.23 -17.74
N TYR A 103 -8.62 13.00 -17.66
CA TYR A 103 -7.36 12.73 -16.98
C TYR A 103 -6.53 11.65 -17.69
N VAL A 104 -5.24 11.63 -17.38
CA VAL A 104 -4.29 10.62 -17.84
C VAL A 104 -3.63 10.01 -16.61
N VAL A 105 -3.53 8.68 -16.56
CA VAL A 105 -2.88 7.96 -15.48
C VAL A 105 -1.46 7.58 -15.92
N ASP A 106 -0.46 8.04 -15.17
CA ASP A 106 0.92 7.57 -15.27
C ASP A 106 1.16 6.54 -14.17
N ALA A 107 1.07 5.28 -14.53
CA ALA A 107 1.37 4.14 -13.66
C ALA A 107 2.82 3.67 -13.80
N ALA A 108 3.58 4.20 -14.77
CA ALA A 108 4.97 3.80 -14.98
C ALA A 108 5.93 4.55 -14.05
N SER A 109 5.57 5.74 -13.62
CA SER A 109 6.36 6.52 -12.68
C SER A 109 6.13 6.08 -11.23
N GLU A 110 7.11 6.29 -10.38
CA GLU A 110 6.98 6.16 -8.93
C GLU A 110 7.29 7.50 -8.25
N PRO A 111 6.30 8.09 -7.59
CA PRO A 111 4.90 7.61 -7.42
C PRO A 111 4.07 7.68 -8.71
N GLY A 112 3.12 6.77 -8.83
CA GLY A 112 2.10 6.85 -9.86
C GLY A 112 1.31 8.17 -9.73
N THR A 113 0.91 8.77 -10.84
CA THR A 113 0.32 10.10 -10.84
C THR A 113 -0.84 10.20 -11.82
N ILE A 114 -1.89 10.87 -11.40
CA ILE A 114 -3.01 11.25 -12.27
C ILE A 114 -2.79 12.69 -12.71
N TYR A 115 -2.79 12.94 -14.00
CA TYR A 115 -2.68 14.26 -14.62
C TYR A 115 -4.01 14.66 -15.23
N LEU A 116 -4.43 15.91 -15.08
CA LEU A 116 -5.50 16.45 -15.92
C LEU A 116 -5.08 16.44 -17.38
N ALA A 117 -5.97 15.98 -18.27
CA ALA A 117 -5.77 16.00 -19.71
C ALA A 117 -5.56 17.44 -20.22
N PRO A 118 -4.85 17.64 -21.35
CA PRO A 118 -4.68 18.97 -21.93
C PRO A 118 -6.03 19.68 -22.14
N GLY A 119 -6.15 20.89 -21.62
CA GLY A 119 -7.38 21.69 -21.69
C GLY A 119 -8.45 21.34 -20.65
N ALA A 120 -8.32 20.21 -19.93
CA ALA A 120 -9.25 19.85 -18.86
C ALA A 120 -9.00 20.66 -17.58
N SER A 121 -10.02 20.75 -16.73
CA SER A 121 -9.98 21.31 -15.38
C SER A 121 -10.72 20.42 -14.42
N TRP A 122 -10.37 20.48 -13.12
CA TRP A 122 -11.16 19.80 -12.10
C TRP A 122 -12.61 20.30 -12.15
N PRO A 123 -13.60 19.44 -11.86
CA PRO A 123 -15.00 19.82 -11.88
C PRO A 123 -15.26 21.06 -11.01
N ALA A 124 -15.96 22.03 -11.60
CA ALA A 124 -16.43 23.20 -10.90
C ALA A 124 -17.77 22.89 -10.25
N GLY A 125 -17.87 23.07 -8.95
CA GLY A 125 -19.11 22.82 -8.20
C GLY A 125 -18.82 22.83 -6.72
N GLN A 126 -19.85 23.11 -5.92
CA GLN A 126 -19.72 23.03 -4.48
C GLN A 126 -19.73 21.55 -4.09
N LEU A 127 -18.63 21.09 -3.51
CA LEU A 127 -18.50 19.73 -3.02
C LEU A 127 -19.22 19.55 -1.67
N ALA A 128 -19.69 18.33 -1.40
CA ALA A 128 -20.21 17.95 -0.11
C ALA A 128 -19.14 18.11 0.98
N PRO A 129 -19.53 18.36 2.24
CA PRO A 129 -18.58 18.45 3.34
C PRO A 129 -17.90 17.09 3.62
N GLY A 130 -16.70 17.13 4.17
CA GLY A 130 -15.92 15.94 4.55
C GLY A 130 -14.90 15.55 3.50
N MET A 131 -14.98 14.33 2.98
CA MET A 131 -14.07 13.76 1.96
C MET A 131 -14.87 13.32 0.73
N PRO A 132 -15.38 14.28 -0.06
CA PRO A 132 -16.31 13.99 -1.14
C PRO A 132 -15.67 13.39 -2.38
N ILE A 133 -14.37 13.55 -2.60
CA ILE A 133 -13.68 13.02 -3.76
C ILE A 133 -13.11 11.66 -3.41
N ARG A 134 -13.34 10.67 -4.27
CA ARG A 134 -12.88 9.29 -4.07
C ARG A 134 -12.18 8.80 -5.33
N VAL A 135 -10.97 8.32 -5.17
CA VAL A 135 -10.17 7.67 -6.22
C VAL A 135 -10.02 6.21 -5.83
N GLU A 136 -10.62 5.30 -6.58
CA GLU A 136 -10.41 3.87 -6.42
C GLU A 136 -9.33 3.41 -7.38
N PHE A 137 -8.36 2.66 -6.86
CA PHE A 137 -7.18 2.27 -7.60
C PHE A 137 -6.63 0.93 -7.11
N THR A 138 -5.89 0.27 -7.98
CA THR A 138 -5.12 -0.94 -7.69
C THR A 138 -3.65 -0.58 -7.59
N ALA A 139 -3.00 -1.06 -6.53
CA ALA A 139 -1.56 -0.87 -6.31
C ALA A 139 -0.93 -2.16 -5.77
N GLY A 140 0.37 -2.31 -6.04
CA GLY A 140 1.18 -3.46 -5.68
C GLY A 140 2.02 -3.94 -6.86
N TYR A 141 3.00 -4.82 -6.59
CA TYR A 141 3.87 -5.38 -7.64
C TYR A 141 3.15 -6.40 -8.54
N GLY A 142 2.00 -6.93 -8.14
CA GLY A 142 1.30 -8.02 -8.82
C GLY A 142 1.03 -9.18 -7.86
N ALA A 143 1.21 -10.41 -8.35
CA ALA A 143 1.17 -11.61 -7.53
C ALA A 143 2.39 -11.70 -6.61
N ALA A 144 2.36 -12.57 -5.60
CA ALA A 144 3.45 -12.81 -4.65
C ALA A 144 4.80 -13.04 -5.32
N ALA A 145 4.81 -13.70 -6.48
CA ALA A 145 6.04 -13.96 -7.26
C ALA A 145 6.73 -12.67 -7.76
N ALA A 146 5.97 -11.61 -8.01
CA ALA A 146 6.49 -10.32 -8.48
C ALA A 146 7.08 -9.45 -7.37
N VAL A 147 6.84 -9.78 -6.10
CA VAL A 147 7.40 -9.05 -4.96
C VAL A 147 8.92 -9.26 -4.91
N PRO A 148 9.72 -8.19 -4.77
CA PRO A 148 11.17 -8.28 -4.74
C PRO A 148 11.69 -9.25 -3.66
N GLU A 149 12.70 -10.06 -4.00
CA GLU A 149 13.27 -11.06 -3.07
C GLU A 149 13.83 -10.44 -1.78
N ARG A 150 14.37 -9.21 -1.85
CA ARG A 150 14.82 -8.49 -0.64
C ARG A 150 13.70 -8.22 0.37
N VAL A 151 12.47 -7.98 -0.12
CA VAL A 151 11.29 -7.81 0.73
C VAL A 151 10.90 -9.14 1.37
N LYS A 152 10.87 -10.22 0.58
CA LYS A 152 10.61 -11.57 1.10
C LYS A 152 11.63 -11.97 2.16
N GLN A 153 12.91 -11.64 1.93
CA GLN A 153 13.96 -11.89 2.92
C GLN A 153 13.76 -11.06 4.20
N ALA A 154 13.33 -9.80 4.08
CA ALA A 154 13.01 -8.97 5.26
C ALA A 154 11.86 -9.56 6.08
N ILE A 155 10.80 -10.04 5.42
CA ILE A 155 9.68 -10.73 6.05
C ILE A 155 10.16 -12.00 6.78
N LEU A 156 10.97 -12.83 6.14
CA LEU A 156 11.51 -14.05 6.75
C LEU A 156 12.37 -13.76 7.98
N LEU A 157 13.19 -12.72 7.94
CA LEU A 157 14.00 -12.29 9.08
C LEU A 157 13.13 -11.87 10.26
N LEU A 158 12.05 -11.13 10.02
CA LEU A 158 11.09 -10.73 11.07
C LEU A 158 10.38 -11.94 11.65
N VAL A 159 9.88 -12.83 10.80
CA VAL A 159 9.20 -14.07 11.22
C VAL A 159 10.14 -14.93 12.07
N GLY A 160 11.40 -15.10 11.66
CA GLY A 160 12.42 -15.86 12.42
C GLY A 160 12.68 -15.24 13.78
N HIS A 161 12.86 -13.94 13.83
CA HIS A 161 13.09 -13.24 15.09
C HIS A 161 11.92 -13.37 16.07
N TRP A 162 10.68 -13.20 15.60
CA TRP A 162 9.49 -13.33 16.45
C TRP A 162 9.25 -14.77 16.88
N TYR A 163 9.64 -15.74 16.05
CA TYR A 163 9.56 -17.15 16.37
C TYR A 163 10.49 -17.53 17.55
N GLU A 164 11.73 -17.04 17.52
CA GLU A 164 12.72 -17.30 18.58
C GLU A 164 12.45 -16.55 19.88
N ASN A 165 11.74 -15.41 19.81
CA ASN A 165 11.58 -14.49 20.95
C ASN A 165 10.11 -14.29 21.34
N ARG A 166 9.29 -15.34 21.35
CA ARG A 166 7.84 -15.28 21.58
C ARG A 166 7.41 -14.63 22.89
N GLU A 167 8.21 -14.75 23.95
CA GLU A 167 7.85 -14.25 25.28
C GLU A 167 8.29 -12.80 25.56
N THR A 168 9.26 -12.30 24.81
CA THR A 168 9.85 -10.97 25.04
C THR A 168 9.37 -9.92 24.06
N VAL A 169 8.66 -10.31 23.03
CA VAL A 169 8.17 -9.37 22.01
C VAL A 169 6.79 -8.87 22.39
N LEU A 170 6.75 -7.82 23.18
CA LEU A 170 5.75 -6.79 22.95
C LEU A 170 5.91 -6.38 21.47
N VAL A 171 4.86 -6.59 20.66
CA VAL A 171 4.82 -6.21 19.27
C VAL A 171 5.43 -4.81 19.10
N GLY A 172 6.64 -4.74 18.52
CA GLY A 172 7.39 -3.49 18.35
C GLY A 172 8.79 -3.44 18.94
N SER A 173 9.26 -4.42 19.73
CA SER A 173 10.66 -4.48 20.18
C SER A 173 11.48 -5.41 19.28
N ILE A 174 12.14 -4.83 18.29
CA ILE A 174 13.12 -5.52 17.44
C ILE A 174 14.52 -5.27 18.02
N SER A 175 15.39 -6.30 18.04
CA SER A 175 16.78 -6.07 18.44
C SER A 175 17.47 -5.12 17.45
N ARG A 176 18.35 -4.23 17.93
CA ARG A 176 19.03 -3.23 17.07
C ARG A 176 19.73 -3.85 15.87
N SER A 177 20.35 -5.02 16.01
CA SER A 177 21.03 -5.70 14.90
C SER A 177 20.06 -6.17 13.81
N LEU A 178 18.87 -6.67 14.19
CA LEU A 178 17.84 -7.06 13.24
C LEU A 178 17.19 -5.84 12.59
N GLU A 179 16.95 -4.77 13.37
CA GLU A 179 16.43 -3.50 12.87
C GLU A 179 17.31 -2.99 11.72
N PHE A 180 18.62 -2.94 11.91
CA PHE A 180 19.55 -2.56 10.83
C PHE A 180 19.51 -3.49 9.62
N ALA A 181 19.41 -4.80 9.82
CA ALA A 181 19.34 -5.75 8.70
C ALA A 181 18.05 -5.58 7.89
N VAL A 182 16.90 -5.46 8.55
CA VAL A 182 15.61 -5.23 7.91
C VAL A 182 15.56 -3.85 7.24
N GLU A 183 16.02 -2.79 7.92
CA GLU A 183 16.10 -1.46 7.33
C GLU A 183 16.98 -1.44 6.08
N ALA A 184 18.15 -2.08 6.09
CA ALA A 184 19.04 -2.14 4.94
C ALA A 184 18.40 -2.80 3.72
N LEU A 185 17.55 -3.81 3.93
CA LEU A 185 16.80 -4.46 2.86
C LEU A 185 15.65 -3.60 2.32
N LEU A 186 15.01 -2.80 3.18
CA LEU A 186 13.82 -2.03 2.84
C LEU A 186 14.14 -0.60 2.39
N TRP A 187 15.32 -0.07 2.75
CA TRP A 187 15.67 1.34 2.53
C TRP A 187 15.63 1.77 1.07
N GLN A 188 16.13 0.94 0.17
CA GLN A 188 16.29 1.30 -1.25
C GLN A 188 14.99 1.65 -1.96
N ASP A 189 13.86 1.05 -1.54
CA ASP A 189 12.55 1.27 -2.16
C ASP A 189 11.59 2.03 -1.24
N ARG A 190 12.11 2.62 -0.17
CA ARG A 190 11.28 3.39 0.74
C ARG A 190 10.71 4.60 0.04
N PHE A 191 9.40 4.72 0.08
CA PHE A 191 8.68 5.84 -0.49
C PHE A 191 8.26 6.82 0.61
N TRP A 192 8.45 8.11 0.37
CA TRP A 192 8.02 9.17 1.28
C TRP A 192 6.84 9.90 0.66
N TYR A 193 5.64 9.50 1.06
CA TYR A 193 4.44 10.14 0.56
C TYR A 193 4.18 11.43 1.33
N SER A 194 4.27 12.56 0.63
CA SER A 194 4.02 13.90 1.19
C SER A 194 2.56 14.34 1.05
N GLY A 195 1.75 13.59 0.31
CA GLY A 195 0.35 13.86 0.07
C GLY A 195 -0.02 13.92 -1.41
N PRO A 196 -1.30 14.08 -1.72
CA PRO A 196 -1.79 14.01 -3.10
C PRO A 196 -1.43 15.23 -3.97
N GLU A 197 -0.86 16.27 -3.40
CA GLU A 197 -0.38 17.46 -4.15
C GLU A 197 1.12 17.42 -4.48
N GLY A 198 1.85 16.39 -4.02
CA GLY A 198 3.29 16.21 -4.23
C GLY A 198 4.14 16.90 -3.18
#